data_90e1e72f70b6a53c771380431e1d6987
#
_entry.id   90e1e72f70b6a53c771380431e1d6987
#
_cell.length_a   1.000
_cell.length_b   1.000
_cell.length_c   1.000
_cell.angle_alpha   90.00
_cell.angle_beta   90.00
_cell.angle_gamma   90.00
#
_symmetry.space_group_name_H-M   'P 1'
#
loop_
_entity.id
_entity.type
_entity.pdbx_description
1 polymer ?
#
loop_
_entity_poly.entity_id
_entity_poly.type
_entity_poly.pdbx_seq_one_letter_code
_entity_poly.pdbx_strand_id
1 'polypeptide(L)'
;GRERGKPMPNETNTGTRAYVPGKQVTVAHLIAHPAPEICEKAGIPDVDAIGILTLTPGETAIIAGDMAVRSADVNVAFLDRFSGTLILYGSVGAVEQALTQVNDMLKRLLQFTICPVTRH
;
A
#
# COMPACT_ATOMS: atom_id res chain seq x y z
N GLY A 1 8.21 13.83 25.81
CA GLY A 1 8.58 13.21 26.26
C GLY A 1 8.35 12.78 26.07
N ARG A 2 8.29 12.76 25.88
CA ARG A 2 8.47 12.07 26.35
C ARG A 2 8.56 11.61 26.27
N GLU A 3 8.73 12.13 26.17
CA GLU A 3 9.13 11.45 26.45
C GLU A 3 9.16 11.02 26.40
N ARG A 4 9.21 11.60 26.71
CA ARG A 4 9.57 10.94 26.97
C ARG A 4 9.77 10.67 26.45
N GLY A 5 9.64 11.43 26.28
CA GLY A 5 10.20 10.97 26.03
C GLY A 5 10.36 10.93 25.28
N LYS A 6 10.44 11.13 24.71
CA LYS A 6 10.84 10.82 24.32
C LYS A 6 11.00 10.87 23.54
N PRO A 7 11.19 11.36 23.41
CA PRO A 7 11.59 11.11 22.88
C PRO A 7 11.78 11.07 22.26
N MET A 8 11.79 11.41 21.88
CA MET A 8 12.23 11.00 21.49
C MET A 8 12.32 11.09 20.81
N PRO A 9 12.33 11.48 20.61
CA PRO A 9 12.65 11.28 20.12
C PRO A 9 12.56 11.30 19.36
N ASN A 10 12.46 11.68 18.95
CA ASN A 10 12.52 11.14 18.49
C ASN A 10 12.25 11.49 17.85
N GLU A 11 12.33 11.95 17.62
CA GLU A 11 12.36 11.72 17.30
C GLU A 11 12.30 12.03 16.75
N THR A 12 12.51 12.72 16.57
CA THR A 12 12.69 12.61 16.23
C THR A 12 12.63 13.09 15.55
N ASN A 13 12.84 13.75 15.15
CA ASN A 13 12.90 13.72 14.70
C ASN A 13 12.92 14.34 14.05
N THR A 14 13.03 15.12 13.69
CA THR A 14 13.14 15.28 13.21
C THR A 14 12.98 15.68 12.64
N GLY A 15 13.11 16.29 12.37
CA GLY A 15 12.89 16.45 12.03
C GLY A 15 12.47 16.04 11.65
N THR A 16 12.53 16.42 11.85
CA THR A 16 12.28 15.69 11.64
C THR A 16 11.53 14.97 11.43
N ARG A 17 11.79 14.98 11.12
CA ARG A 17 10.80 14.10 10.66
C ARG A 17 10.73 12.81 11.46
N ALA A 18 9.59 12.49 11.92
CA ALA A 18 9.43 11.27 12.68
C ALA A 18 9.59 10.05 11.77
N TYR A 19 10.45 9.14 12.16
CA TYR A 19 10.60 7.83 11.54
C TYR A 19 10.10 6.77 12.51
N VAL A 20 9.16 5.94 12.08
CA VAL A 20 8.62 4.85 12.90
C VAL A 20 9.14 3.54 12.33
N PRO A 21 10.12 2.90 13.01
CA PRO A 21 10.68 1.64 12.50
C PRO A 21 9.62 0.57 12.35
N GLY A 22 9.65 -0.17 11.25
CA GLY A 22 8.77 -1.30 11.01
C GLY A 22 7.44 -0.95 10.38
N LYS A 23 7.09 0.33 10.24
CA LYS A 23 5.85 0.74 9.59
C LYS A 23 6.18 1.31 8.23
N GLN A 24 6.16 0.46 7.22
CA GLN A 24 6.59 0.84 5.88
C GLN A 24 5.69 0.29 4.79
N VAL A 25 5.48 1.09 3.76
CA VAL A 25 5.06 0.61 2.45
C VAL A 25 6.34 0.46 1.64
N THR A 26 6.69 -0.76 1.27
CA THR A 26 7.95 -1.05 0.59
C THR A 26 7.79 -1.17 -0.91
N VAL A 27 6.59 -1.53 -1.39
CA VAL A 27 6.26 -1.55 -2.81
C VAL A 27 4.88 -0.95 -2.99
N ALA A 28 4.73 -0.06 -3.97
CA ALA A 28 3.45 0.45 -4.44
C ALA A 28 3.59 0.55 -5.95
N HIS A 29 3.08 -0.45 -6.68
CA HIS A 29 3.35 -0.57 -8.11
C HIS A 29 2.07 -0.84 -8.89
N LEU A 30 1.94 -0.14 -10.02
CA LEU A 30 0.82 -0.33 -10.94
C LEU A 30 1.33 -0.94 -12.23
N ILE A 31 0.69 -2.04 -12.65
CA ILE A 31 0.96 -2.68 -13.94
C ILE A 31 -0.25 -2.39 -14.83
N ALA A 32 -0.03 -1.60 -15.88
CA ALA A 32 -1.08 -1.25 -16.82
C ALA A 32 -1.14 -2.29 -17.95
N HIS A 33 -2.34 -2.71 -18.29
CA HIS A 33 -2.61 -3.62 -19.41
C HIS A 33 -1.79 -4.91 -19.32
N PRO A 34 -1.91 -5.66 -18.20
CA PRO A 34 -1.18 -6.92 -18.08
C PRO A 34 -1.63 -7.90 -19.17
N ALA A 35 -0.70 -8.75 -19.62
CA ALA A 35 -1.02 -9.76 -20.63
C ALA A 35 -2.10 -10.71 -20.10
N PRO A 36 -3.04 -11.17 -20.95
CA PRO A 36 -4.10 -12.08 -20.51
C PRO A 36 -3.59 -13.33 -19.80
N GLU A 37 -2.47 -13.89 -20.24
CA GLU A 37 -1.89 -15.07 -19.61
C GLU A 37 -1.38 -14.78 -18.20
N ILE A 38 -0.98 -13.55 -17.90
CA ILE A 38 -0.60 -13.15 -16.54
C ILE A 38 -1.85 -13.10 -15.65
N CYS A 39 -2.94 -12.55 -16.17
CA CYS A 39 -4.21 -12.52 -15.43
C CYS A 39 -4.71 -13.92 -15.14
N GLU A 40 -4.62 -14.82 -16.11
CA GLU A 40 -5.03 -16.20 -15.93
C GLU A 40 -4.21 -16.89 -14.84
N LYS A 41 -2.89 -16.72 -14.86
CA LYS A 41 -2.02 -17.32 -13.85
C LYS A 41 -2.26 -16.74 -12.46
N ALA A 42 -2.66 -15.49 -12.38
CA ALA A 42 -2.99 -14.86 -11.09
C ALA A 42 -4.40 -15.21 -10.61
N GLY A 43 -5.20 -15.88 -11.45
CA GLY A 43 -6.56 -16.26 -11.09
C GLY A 43 -7.54 -15.10 -11.12
N ILE A 44 -7.28 -14.08 -11.94
CA ILE A 44 -8.14 -12.90 -12.07
C ILE A 44 -8.65 -12.77 -13.50
N PRO A 45 -9.77 -12.04 -13.71
CA PRO A 45 -10.23 -11.79 -15.08
C PRO A 45 -9.25 -10.89 -15.84
N ASP A 46 -9.41 -10.82 -17.15
CA ASP A 46 -8.65 -9.86 -17.96
C ASP A 46 -9.04 -8.46 -17.50
N VAL A 47 -8.05 -7.70 -17.04
CA VAL A 47 -8.27 -6.39 -16.45
C VAL A 47 -7.32 -5.36 -17.05
N ASP A 48 -7.66 -4.08 -16.87
CA ASP A 48 -6.85 -2.99 -17.39
C ASP A 48 -5.62 -2.73 -16.55
N ALA A 49 -5.67 -3.03 -15.26
CA ALA A 49 -4.53 -2.76 -14.38
C ALA A 49 -4.51 -3.68 -13.16
N ILE A 50 -3.30 -3.90 -12.67
CA ILE A 50 -3.05 -4.60 -11.41
C ILE A 50 -2.25 -3.65 -10.53
N GLY A 51 -2.61 -3.58 -9.24
CA GLY A 51 -1.87 -2.82 -8.24
C GLY A 51 -1.27 -3.75 -7.21
N ILE A 52 -0.02 -3.51 -6.85
CA ILE A 52 0.69 -4.32 -5.86
C ILE A 52 1.17 -3.41 -4.74
N LEU A 53 0.84 -3.80 -3.50
CA LEU A 53 1.34 -3.15 -2.30
C LEU A 53 2.00 -4.21 -1.43
N THR A 54 3.17 -3.88 -0.88
CA THR A 54 3.73 -4.67 0.21
C THR A 54 3.99 -3.76 1.40
N LEU A 55 3.61 -4.25 2.56
CA LEU A 55 3.58 -3.44 3.79
C LEU A 55 4.22 -4.21 4.94
N THR A 56 4.77 -3.47 5.87
CA THR A 56 5.30 -3.99 7.12
C THR A 56 4.72 -3.13 8.26
N PRO A 57 4.15 -3.73 9.31
CA PRO A 57 3.95 -5.17 9.51
C PRO A 57 2.89 -5.74 8.56
N GLY A 58 2.98 -7.05 8.30
CA GLY A 58 2.18 -7.71 7.27
C GLY A 58 0.67 -7.60 7.47
N GLU A 59 0.19 -7.65 8.69
CA GLU A 59 -1.24 -7.53 8.98
C GLU A 59 -1.82 -6.19 8.53
N THR A 60 -0.99 -5.19 8.26
CA THR A 60 -1.45 -3.92 7.70
C THR A 60 -2.06 -4.10 6.31
N ALA A 61 -1.75 -5.21 5.63
CA ALA A 61 -2.37 -5.51 4.33
C ALA A 61 -3.90 -5.60 4.44
N ILE A 62 -4.42 -6.04 5.58
CA ILE A 62 -5.86 -6.12 5.80
C ILE A 62 -6.46 -4.70 5.83
N ILE A 63 -5.81 -3.80 6.56
CA ILE A 63 -6.25 -2.40 6.64
C ILE A 63 -6.15 -1.74 5.28
N ALA A 64 -5.03 -1.96 4.58
CA ALA A 64 -4.81 -1.38 3.26
C ALA A 64 -5.85 -1.88 2.25
N GLY A 65 -6.21 -3.17 2.31
CA GLY A 65 -7.25 -3.72 1.45
C GLY A 65 -8.60 -3.07 1.69
N ASP A 66 -8.96 -2.88 2.95
CA ASP A 66 -10.21 -2.20 3.31
C ASP A 66 -10.21 -0.75 2.82
N MET A 67 -9.10 -0.02 3.03
CA MET A 67 -8.97 1.35 2.55
C MET A 67 -9.10 1.42 1.02
N ALA A 68 -8.48 0.48 0.31
CA ALA A 68 -8.47 0.47 -1.15
C ALA A 68 -9.88 0.32 -1.71
N VAL A 69 -10.65 -0.66 -1.22
CA VAL A 69 -11.99 -0.92 -1.76
C VAL A 69 -12.98 0.17 -1.38
N ARG A 70 -12.71 0.94 -0.34
CA ARG A 70 -13.54 2.10 0.02
C ARG A 70 -13.15 3.34 -0.76
N SER A 71 -11.92 3.40 -1.29
CA SER A 71 -11.39 4.60 -1.94
C SER A 71 -11.65 4.62 -3.44
N ALA A 72 -11.79 3.45 -4.07
CA ALA A 72 -11.88 3.35 -5.52
C ALA A 72 -12.59 2.06 -5.92
N ASP A 73 -13.00 1.98 -7.19
CA ASP A 73 -13.69 0.81 -7.70
C ASP A 73 -12.66 -0.26 -8.11
N VAL A 74 -12.08 -0.89 -7.10
CA VAL A 74 -11.09 -1.95 -7.28
C VAL A 74 -11.54 -3.21 -6.56
N ASN A 75 -10.98 -4.33 -6.99
CA ASN A 75 -11.19 -5.63 -6.35
C ASN A 75 -9.87 -6.14 -5.77
N VAL A 76 -9.97 -6.96 -4.74
CA VAL A 76 -8.80 -7.61 -4.15
C VAL A 76 -8.61 -8.96 -4.80
N ALA A 77 -7.45 -9.16 -5.42
CA ALA A 77 -7.08 -10.45 -6.01
C ALA A 77 -6.36 -11.34 -5.00
N PHE A 78 -5.58 -10.73 -4.11
CA PHE A 78 -4.75 -11.47 -3.18
C PHE A 78 -4.46 -10.59 -1.97
N LEU A 79 -4.51 -11.20 -0.80
CA LEU A 79 -4.17 -10.51 0.44
C LEU A 79 -3.50 -11.53 1.36
N ASP A 80 -2.25 -11.25 1.73
CA ASP A 80 -1.50 -12.11 2.61
C ASP A 80 -0.95 -11.30 3.78
N ARG A 81 -1.53 -11.53 4.96
CA ARG A 81 -1.13 -10.81 6.17
C ARG A 81 0.25 -11.21 6.69
N PHE A 82 0.76 -12.35 6.26
CA PHE A 82 2.07 -12.82 6.72
C PHE A 82 3.19 -12.13 5.96
N SER A 83 3.07 -12.03 4.64
CA SER A 83 4.05 -11.31 3.82
C SER A 83 3.74 -9.81 3.71
N GLY A 84 2.53 -9.39 4.05
CA GLY A 84 2.10 -8.02 3.88
C GLY A 84 1.81 -7.64 2.44
N THR A 85 1.45 -8.61 1.61
CA THR A 85 1.18 -8.38 0.18
C THR A 85 -0.30 -8.18 -0.06
N LEU A 86 -0.63 -7.15 -0.82
CA LEU A 86 -1.98 -6.87 -1.27
C LEU A 86 -1.94 -6.67 -2.79
N ILE A 87 -2.76 -7.42 -3.51
CA ILE A 87 -2.87 -7.28 -4.96
C ILE A 87 -4.30 -6.88 -5.29
N LEU A 88 -4.42 -5.77 -6.02
CA LEU A 88 -5.69 -5.18 -6.44
C LEU A 88 -5.80 -5.26 -7.94
N TYR A 89 -7.03 -5.19 -8.47
CA TYR A 89 -7.21 -5.06 -9.91
C TYR A 89 -8.45 -4.21 -10.22
N GLY A 90 -8.46 -3.66 -11.42
CA GLY A 90 -9.54 -2.82 -11.91
C GLY A 90 -9.09 -2.01 -13.11
N SER A 91 -9.73 -0.87 -13.36
CA SER A 91 -9.28 0.06 -14.38
C SER A 91 -7.97 0.73 -13.94
N VAL A 92 -7.22 1.24 -14.92
CA VAL A 92 -5.96 1.95 -14.63
C VAL A 92 -6.19 3.10 -13.65
N GLY A 93 -7.21 3.92 -13.92
CA GLY A 93 -7.51 5.07 -13.05
C GLY A 93 -7.93 4.66 -11.65
N ALA A 94 -8.74 3.60 -11.53
CA ALA A 94 -9.21 3.14 -10.22
C ALA A 94 -8.06 2.55 -9.41
N VAL A 95 -7.20 1.75 -10.02
CA VAL A 95 -6.05 1.16 -9.34
C VAL A 95 -5.08 2.26 -8.89
N GLU A 96 -4.80 3.22 -9.79
CA GLU A 96 -3.93 4.34 -9.43
C GLU A 96 -4.51 5.13 -8.25
N GLN A 97 -5.80 5.42 -8.29
CA GLN A 97 -6.47 6.13 -7.19
C GLN A 97 -6.36 5.34 -5.89
N ALA A 98 -6.60 4.03 -5.93
CA ALA A 98 -6.53 3.20 -4.74
C ALA A 98 -5.13 3.21 -4.14
N LEU A 99 -4.09 3.02 -4.95
CA LEU A 99 -2.70 3.02 -4.47
C LEU A 99 -2.32 4.36 -3.85
N THR A 100 -2.68 5.45 -4.51
CA THR A 100 -2.37 6.80 -4.05
C THR A 100 -3.10 7.11 -2.74
N GLN A 101 -4.39 6.78 -2.66
CA GLN A 101 -5.20 7.04 -1.47
C GLN A 101 -4.72 6.20 -0.28
N VAL A 102 -4.39 4.94 -0.50
CA VAL A 102 -3.90 4.07 0.58
C VAL A 102 -2.57 4.60 1.11
N ASN A 103 -1.64 4.94 0.20
CA ASN A 103 -0.36 5.54 0.61
C ASN A 103 -0.59 6.79 1.47
N ASP A 104 -1.46 7.69 0.99
CA ASP A 104 -1.72 8.94 1.70
C ASP A 104 -2.34 8.70 3.08
N MET A 105 -3.32 7.82 3.16
CA MET A 105 -3.98 7.52 4.43
C MET A 105 -3.02 6.84 5.42
N LEU A 106 -2.20 5.91 4.96
CA LEU A 106 -1.21 5.26 5.82
C LEU A 106 -0.22 6.26 6.36
N LYS A 107 0.25 7.18 5.51
CA LYS A 107 1.18 8.22 5.95
C LYS A 107 0.55 9.14 6.97
N ARG A 108 -0.64 9.67 6.68
CA ARG A 108 -1.27 10.68 7.52
C ARG A 108 -1.87 10.11 8.81
N LEU A 109 -2.52 8.96 8.72
CA LEU A 109 -3.30 8.44 9.84
C LEU A 109 -2.53 7.44 10.69
N LEU A 110 -1.63 6.67 10.10
CA LEU A 110 -0.90 5.63 10.80
C LEU A 110 0.61 5.84 10.81
N GLN A 111 1.07 6.96 10.25
CA GLN A 111 2.47 7.39 10.27
C GLN A 111 3.42 6.38 9.64
N PHE A 112 2.98 5.77 8.56
CA PHE A 112 3.83 4.88 7.79
C PHE A 112 4.86 5.67 6.98
N THR A 113 6.02 5.09 6.79
CA THR A 113 6.96 5.53 5.76
C THR A 113 6.49 4.92 4.46
N ILE A 114 6.14 5.77 3.50
CA ILE A 114 5.59 5.31 2.23
C ILE A 114 6.63 5.39 1.11
N CYS A 115 6.34 4.72 0.01
CA CYS A 115 7.15 4.83 -1.21
C CYS A 115 6.28 5.38 -2.33
N PRO A 116 6.89 6.00 -3.35
CA PRO A 116 6.12 6.50 -4.49
C PRO A 116 5.42 5.35 -5.23
N VAL A 117 4.26 5.65 -5.82
CA VAL A 117 3.60 4.72 -6.72
C VAL A 117 4.39 4.67 -8.01
N THR A 118 4.91 3.50 -8.34
CA THR A 118 5.63 3.29 -9.60
C THR A 118 4.69 2.66 -10.62
N ARG A 119 5.05 2.76 -11.89
CA ARG A 119 4.19 2.28 -12.96
C ARG A 119 5.00 1.51 -14.00
N HIS A 120 4.38 0.48 -14.50
CA HIS A 120 4.99 -0.37 -15.51
C HIS A 120 4.05 -0.52 -16.72
#